data_5dfece6bea019a2605a2423507afb524
#
_entry.id   5dfece6bea019a2605a2423507afb524
#
_cell.length_a   1.000
_cell.length_b   1.000
_cell.length_c   1.000
_cell.angle_alpha   90.00
_cell.angle_beta   90.00
_cell.angle_gamma   90.00
#
_symmetry.space_group_name_H-M   'P 1'
#
loop_
_entity.id
_entity.type
_entity.pdbx_description
1 polymer ?
#
loop_
_entity_poly.entity_id
_entity_poly.type
_entity_poly.pdbx_seq_one_letter_code
_entity_poly.pdbx_strand_id
1 'polypeptide(L)'
;VSDDEFRAALSRLAAGVVLITAHDPEDGPRGEDVGMTATAFLSVSLEPPLVMVSVRNDSRMDDLLAHQPLWAVSVLAESQRHIAGRFAMKGRISDRLLFADIPHARGEAAGAPLIGGALATLECRTEQRVPAGDHTLVIGRVLTASTLSTDAGPLTYFRGKYRHLG
;
A
#
# COMPACT_ATOMS: atom_id res chain seq x y z
N VAL A 1 23.70 -7.10 -14.54
CA VAL A 1 23.83 -6.43 -13.24
C VAL A 1 23.50 -7.41 -12.12
N SER A 2 24.26 -7.39 -11.04
CA SER A 2 23.97 -8.23 -9.87
C SER A 2 22.79 -7.66 -9.07
N ASP A 3 22.17 -8.51 -8.24
CA ASP A 3 21.09 -8.07 -7.37
C ASP A 3 21.57 -6.99 -6.40
N ASP A 4 22.79 -7.16 -5.86
CA ASP A 4 23.35 -6.19 -4.91
C ASP A 4 23.61 -4.83 -5.56
N GLU A 5 24.14 -4.82 -6.79
CA GLU A 5 24.37 -3.58 -7.54
C GLU A 5 23.03 -2.86 -7.82
N PHE A 6 22.02 -3.61 -8.23
CA PHE A 6 20.70 -3.07 -8.52
C PHE A 6 20.08 -2.47 -7.26
N ARG A 7 20.05 -3.24 -6.18
CA ARG A 7 19.46 -2.77 -4.91
C ARG A 7 20.20 -1.56 -4.35
N ALA A 8 21.53 -1.55 -4.45
CA ALA A 8 22.33 -0.43 -3.97
C ALA A 8 21.99 0.86 -4.72
N ALA A 9 21.85 0.76 -6.04
CA ALA A 9 21.49 1.92 -6.86
C ALA A 9 20.07 2.41 -6.53
N LEU A 10 19.09 1.51 -6.51
CA LEU A 10 17.69 1.87 -6.26
C LEU A 10 17.45 2.34 -4.83
N SER A 11 18.29 1.95 -3.87
CA SER A 11 18.19 2.45 -2.50
C SER A 11 18.46 3.96 -2.38
N ARG A 12 19.07 4.57 -3.41
CA ARG A 12 19.31 6.01 -3.45
C ARG A 12 18.12 6.81 -3.95
N LEU A 13 17.08 6.14 -4.41
CA LEU A 13 15.84 6.80 -4.81
C LEU A 13 14.94 6.91 -3.59
N ALA A 14 14.78 8.12 -3.08
CA ALA A 14 13.88 8.35 -1.95
C ALA A 14 12.44 8.14 -2.40
N ALA A 15 11.67 7.45 -1.58
CA ALA A 15 10.28 7.14 -1.91
C ALA A 15 9.37 7.46 -0.73
N GLY A 16 8.15 7.88 -1.03
CA GLY A 16 7.09 7.92 -0.04
C GLY A 16 6.66 6.51 0.33
N VAL A 17 6.03 6.36 1.48
CA VAL A 17 5.58 5.06 1.98
C VAL A 17 4.07 5.05 2.07
N VAL A 18 3.46 4.04 1.46
CA VAL A 18 2.01 3.86 1.51
C VAL A 18 1.68 2.48 2.08
N LEU A 19 0.48 2.34 2.61
CA LEU A 19 -0.08 1.05 2.95
C LEU A 19 -1.19 0.75 1.97
N ILE A 20 -1.05 -0.37 1.24
CA ILE A 20 -2.09 -0.88 0.35
C ILE A 20 -2.94 -1.82 1.17
N THR A 21 -4.26 -1.68 1.11
CA THR A 21 -5.20 -2.53 1.84
C THR A 21 -6.29 -3.05 0.91
N ALA A 22 -6.78 -4.23 1.21
CA ALA A 22 -7.91 -4.81 0.49
C ALA A 22 -8.66 -5.74 1.45
N HIS A 23 -9.94 -5.93 1.19
CA HIS A 23 -10.76 -6.86 1.97
C HIS A 23 -11.00 -8.13 1.17
N ASP A 24 -10.69 -9.27 1.80
CA ASP A 24 -10.97 -10.58 1.21
C ASP A 24 -12.28 -11.12 1.83
N PRO A 25 -13.41 -11.05 1.12
CA PRO A 25 -14.69 -11.48 1.68
C PRO A 25 -14.81 -12.99 1.80
N GLU A 26 -13.93 -13.75 1.16
CA GLU A 26 -14.00 -15.21 1.12
C GLU A 26 -13.15 -15.88 2.20
N ASP A 27 -12.33 -15.13 2.92
CA ASP A 27 -11.46 -15.68 3.95
C ASP A 27 -12.14 -15.60 5.33
N GLY A 28 -12.64 -16.74 5.78
CA GLY A 28 -13.33 -16.86 7.06
C GLY A 28 -14.75 -16.31 7.01
N PRO A 29 -15.50 -16.43 8.14
CA PRO A 29 -16.93 -16.07 8.18
C PRO A 29 -17.23 -14.58 8.02
N ARG A 30 -16.25 -13.69 8.29
CA ARG A 30 -16.40 -12.24 8.19
C ARG A 30 -15.47 -11.64 7.16
N GLY A 31 -14.76 -12.48 6.39
CA GLY A 31 -13.69 -12.04 5.55
C GLY A 31 -12.45 -11.64 6.35
N GLU A 32 -11.42 -11.24 5.66
CA GLU A 32 -10.17 -10.78 6.28
C GLU A 32 -9.61 -9.58 5.54
N ASP A 33 -9.09 -8.61 6.31
CA ASP A 33 -8.40 -7.47 5.73
C ASP A 33 -6.92 -7.83 5.52
N VAL A 34 -6.39 -7.41 4.38
CA VAL A 34 -5.00 -7.67 3.99
C VAL A 34 -4.31 -6.33 3.78
N GLY A 35 -3.09 -6.22 4.27
CA GLY A 35 -2.29 -5.01 4.12
C GLY A 35 -0.89 -5.30 3.60
N MET A 36 -0.33 -4.35 2.86
CA MET A 36 1.02 -4.44 2.33
C MET A 36 1.65 -3.05 2.29
N THR A 37 2.82 -2.92 2.91
CA THR A 37 3.61 -1.70 2.81
C THR A 37 4.24 -1.62 1.42
N ALA A 38 4.16 -0.46 0.79
CA ALA A 38 4.72 -0.26 -0.54
C ALA A 38 5.45 1.08 -0.64
N THR A 39 6.57 1.06 -1.35
CA THR A 39 7.30 2.25 -1.76
C THR A 39 7.24 2.45 -3.27
N ALA A 40 6.87 1.42 -4.01
CA ALA A 40 6.72 1.46 -5.47
C ALA A 40 5.27 1.80 -5.83
N PHE A 41 4.89 3.04 -5.57
CA PHE A 41 3.57 3.59 -5.83
C PHE A 41 3.71 4.94 -6.50
N LEU A 42 2.90 5.20 -7.55
CA LEU A 42 2.99 6.48 -8.26
C LEU A 42 1.65 6.89 -8.87
N SER A 43 1.55 8.20 -9.12
CA SER A 43 0.47 8.79 -9.89
C SER A 43 0.73 8.56 -11.38
N VAL A 44 -0.27 8.05 -12.10
CA VAL A 44 -0.13 7.71 -13.53
C VAL A 44 -0.82 8.72 -14.43
N SER A 45 -2.06 9.09 -14.11
CA SER A 45 -2.89 9.91 -14.98
C SER A 45 -3.85 10.75 -14.15
N LEU A 46 -4.13 11.95 -14.62
CA LEU A 46 -5.12 12.82 -14.00
C LEU A 46 -6.50 12.63 -14.63
N GLU A 47 -6.54 12.40 -15.94
CA GLU A 47 -7.80 12.29 -16.70
C GLU A 47 -7.76 11.04 -17.59
N PRO A 48 -8.31 9.90 -17.13
CA PRO A 48 -8.92 9.66 -15.83
C PRO A 48 -7.88 9.56 -14.70
N PRO A 49 -8.31 9.64 -13.42
CA PRO A 49 -7.36 9.56 -12.31
C PRO A 49 -6.91 8.11 -12.11
N LEU A 50 -5.64 7.87 -12.41
CA LEU A 50 -5.03 6.54 -12.30
C LEU A 50 -3.80 6.58 -11.41
N VAL A 51 -3.62 5.52 -10.65
CA VAL A 51 -2.42 5.28 -9.86
C VAL A 51 -1.90 3.88 -10.16
N MET A 52 -0.64 3.62 -9.79
CA MET A 52 -0.03 2.31 -10.01
C MET A 52 0.76 1.90 -8.77
N VAL A 53 0.66 0.61 -8.42
CA VAL A 53 1.50 0.00 -7.41
C VAL A 53 2.13 -1.27 -7.99
N SER A 54 3.40 -1.51 -7.64
CA SER A 54 4.11 -2.74 -8.01
C SER A 54 3.99 -3.74 -6.88
N VAL A 55 3.42 -4.89 -7.16
CA VAL A 55 3.15 -5.92 -6.16
C VAL A 55 3.95 -7.18 -6.49
N ARG A 56 4.64 -7.72 -5.49
CA ARG A 56 5.44 -8.93 -5.68
C ARG A 56 4.55 -10.12 -6.03
N ASN A 57 4.94 -10.88 -7.05
CA ASN A 57 4.24 -12.12 -7.41
C ASN A 57 4.26 -13.10 -6.23
N ASP A 58 3.19 -13.86 -6.10
CA ASP A 58 3.01 -14.87 -5.05
C ASP A 58 2.91 -14.29 -3.63
N SER A 59 2.77 -12.98 -3.50
CA SER A 59 2.44 -12.38 -2.21
C SER A 59 0.95 -12.54 -1.91
N ARG A 60 0.58 -12.44 -0.63
CA ARG A 60 -0.83 -12.51 -0.22
C ARG A 60 -1.65 -11.43 -0.95
N MET A 61 -1.09 -10.22 -1.07
CA MET A 61 -1.78 -9.11 -1.74
C MET A 61 -1.94 -9.38 -3.24
N ASP A 62 -0.92 -9.94 -3.90
CA ASP A 62 -1.02 -10.28 -5.32
C ASP A 62 -2.13 -11.32 -5.56
N ASP A 63 -2.15 -12.36 -4.74
CA ASP A 63 -3.20 -13.39 -4.85
C ASP A 63 -4.59 -12.79 -4.67
N LEU A 64 -4.76 -11.91 -3.70
CA LEU A 64 -6.04 -11.25 -3.45
C LEU A 64 -6.44 -10.34 -4.60
N LEU A 65 -5.55 -9.48 -5.06
CA LEU A 65 -5.86 -8.51 -6.12
C LEU A 65 -6.11 -9.15 -7.48
N ALA A 66 -5.74 -10.42 -7.64
CA ALA A 66 -6.07 -11.16 -8.87
C ALA A 66 -7.58 -11.36 -9.04
N HIS A 67 -8.34 -11.34 -7.94
CA HIS A 67 -9.79 -11.53 -7.99
C HIS A 67 -10.59 -10.50 -7.17
N GLN A 68 -9.92 -9.64 -6.39
CA GLN A 68 -10.56 -8.52 -5.69
C GLN A 68 -10.15 -7.23 -6.38
N PRO A 69 -11.04 -6.62 -7.19
CA PRO A 69 -10.68 -5.40 -7.92
C PRO A 69 -10.62 -4.15 -7.05
N LEU A 70 -11.20 -4.18 -5.85
CA LEU A 70 -11.29 -3.01 -4.97
C LEU A 70 -10.21 -3.04 -3.92
N TRP A 71 -9.51 -1.91 -3.76
CA TRP A 71 -8.43 -1.76 -2.81
C TRP A 71 -8.26 -0.31 -2.42
N ALA A 72 -7.46 -0.06 -1.41
CA ALA A 72 -7.25 1.29 -0.90
C ALA A 72 -5.78 1.57 -0.66
N VAL A 73 -5.47 2.85 -0.58
CA VAL A 73 -4.12 3.36 -0.32
C VAL A 73 -4.20 4.36 0.82
N SER A 74 -3.35 4.18 1.83
CA SER A 74 -3.16 5.17 2.88
C SER A 74 -1.73 5.70 2.78
N VAL A 75 -1.59 7.02 2.58
CA VAL A 75 -0.29 7.67 2.50
C VAL A 75 0.17 7.94 3.93
N LEU A 76 1.24 7.26 4.36
CA LEU A 76 1.61 7.24 5.77
C LEU A 76 2.34 8.51 6.20
N ALA A 77 2.04 8.95 7.42
CA ALA A 77 2.72 10.05 8.09
C ALA A 77 4.02 9.57 8.74
N GLU A 78 4.94 10.51 9.00
CA GLU A 78 6.24 10.21 9.60
C GLU A 78 6.14 9.50 10.96
N SER A 79 5.06 9.71 11.70
CA SER A 79 4.81 9.05 12.99
C SER A 79 4.33 7.60 12.84
N GLN A 80 4.09 7.14 11.62
CA GLN A 80 3.49 5.83 11.36
C GLN A 80 4.48 4.78 10.87
N ARG A 81 5.77 4.96 11.16
CA ARG A 81 6.79 3.98 10.78
C ARG A 81 6.54 2.59 11.37
N HIS A 82 5.92 2.51 12.52
CA HIS A 82 5.57 1.25 13.16
C HIS A 82 4.54 0.47 12.34
N ILE A 83 3.60 1.17 11.70
CA ILE A 83 2.60 0.55 10.81
C ILE A 83 3.31 0.00 9.57
N ALA A 84 4.14 0.81 8.93
CA ALA A 84 4.90 0.39 7.75
C ALA A 84 5.75 -0.85 8.06
N GLY A 85 6.44 -0.86 9.19
CA GLY A 85 7.28 -1.98 9.60
C GLY A 85 6.50 -3.27 9.81
N ARG A 86 5.33 -3.20 10.43
CA ARG A 86 4.49 -4.38 10.67
C ARG A 86 4.09 -5.08 9.38
N PHE A 87 3.62 -4.33 8.40
CA PHE A 87 3.13 -4.91 7.14
C PHE A 87 4.23 -5.19 6.12
N ALA A 88 5.47 -4.81 6.43
CA ALA A 88 6.64 -5.16 5.62
C ALA A 88 7.33 -6.45 6.08
N MET A 89 7.04 -6.94 7.28
CA MET A 89 7.71 -8.11 7.84
C MET A 89 7.31 -9.38 7.13
N LYS A 90 8.31 -10.20 6.77
CA LYS A 90 8.07 -11.54 6.25
C LYS A 90 7.75 -12.48 7.40
N GLY A 91 6.91 -13.49 7.10
CA GLY A 91 6.54 -14.49 8.10
C GLY A 91 5.71 -13.93 9.24
N ARG A 92 5.11 -12.77 9.04
CA ARG A 92 4.25 -12.17 10.05
C ARG A 92 3.01 -13.02 10.27
N ILE A 93 2.43 -12.86 11.47
CA ILE A 93 1.17 -13.52 11.81
C ILE A 93 0.03 -12.90 11.00
N SER A 94 -1.20 -13.39 11.23
CA SER A 94 -2.38 -12.95 10.50
C SER A 94 -2.50 -11.42 10.42
N ASP A 95 -2.82 -10.89 9.26
CA ASP A 95 -3.06 -9.46 9.05
C ASP A 95 -4.23 -8.96 9.93
N ARG A 96 -5.19 -9.83 10.24
CA ARG A 96 -6.25 -9.51 11.19
C ARG A 96 -5.69 -9.03 12.53
N LEU A 97 -4.69 -9.73 13.05
CA LEU A 97 -4.06 -9.36 14.32
C LEU A 97 -3.27 -8.05 14.19
N LEU A 98 -2.70 -7.80 13.01
CA LEU A 98 -1.96 -6.55 12.77
C LEU A 98 -2.89 -5.35 12.72
N PHE A 99 -4.10 -5.50 12.17
CA PHE A 99 -5.08 -4.41 12.12
C PHE A 99 -5.79 -4.17 13.44
N ALA A 100 -5.80 -5.15 14.34
CA ALA A 100 -6.61 -5.10 15.56
C ALA A 100 -6.36 -3.88 16.44
N ASP A 101 -5.11 -3.41 16.52
CA ASP A 101 -4.73 -2.27 17.35
C ASP A 101 -4.34 -1.02 16.56
N ILE A 102 -4.63 -1.01 15.26
CA ILE A 102 -4.35 0.13 14.39
C ILE A 102 -5.66 0.87 14.13
N PRO A 103 -5.73 2.18 14.47
CA PRO A 103 -6.92 2.97 14.15
C PRO A 103 -7.17 2.98 12.64
N HIS A 104 -8.36 2.57 12.25
CA HIS A 104 -8.75 2.58 10.84
C HIS A 104 -10.26 2.64 10.72
N ALA A 105 -10.72 3.07 9.55
CA ALA A 105 -12.12 3.05 9.17
C ALA A 105 -12.27 2.22 7.91
N ARG A 106 -13.44 1.66 7.68
CA ARG A 106 -13.71 0.93 6.45
C ARG A 106 -14.17 1.92 5.39
N GLY A 107 -13.50 1.89 4.24
CA GLY A 107 -13.86 2.75 3.12
C GLY A 107 -15.20 2.34 2.51
N GLU A 108 -16.04 3.32 2.16
CA GLU A 108 -17.36 3.05 1.61
C GLU A 108 -17.31 2.53 0.17
N ALA A 109 -16.33 2.95 -0.61
CA ALA A 109 -16.23 2.56 -2.01
C ALA A 109 -15.54 1.22 -2.21
N ALA A 110 -14.44 0.96 -1.50
CA ALA A 110 -13.65 -0.25 -1.70
C ALA A 110 -13.83 -1.30 -0.61
N GLY A 111 -14.42 -0.93 0.53
CA GLY A 111 -14.59 -1.86 1.64
C GLY A 111 -13.31 -2.24 2.35
N ALA A 112 -12.21 -1.56 2.06
CA ALA A 112 -10.90 -1.84 2.63
C ALA A 112 -10.56 -0.88 3.77
N PRO A 113 -9.65 -1.25 4.68
CA PRO A 113 -9.23 -0.34 5.76
C PRO A 113 -8.55 0.93 5.25
N LEU A 114 -8.97 2.07 5.78
CA LEU A 114 -8.31 3.36 5.59
C LEU A 114 -7.65 3.74 6.92
N ILE A 115 -6.36 3.97 6.92
CA ILE A 115 -5.60 4.13 8.16
C ILE A 115 -5.85 5.51 8.78
N GLY A 116 -6.23 5.51 10.07
CA GLY A 116 -6.37 6.75 10.82
C GLY A 116 -5.01 7.42 11.03
N GLY A 117 -4.97 8.74 10.89
CA GLY A 117 -3.72 9.50 11.01
C GLY A 117 -2.87 9.56 9.75
N ALA A 118 -3.25 8.89 8.68
CA ALA A 118 -2.57 9.00 7.40
C ALA A 118 -2.71 10.41 6.81
N LEU A 119 -1.81 10.77 5.91
CA LEU A 119 -1.86 12.10 5.27
C LEU A 119 -2.97 12.19 4.22
N ALA A 120 -3.22 11.10 3.53
CA ALA A 120 -4.25 11.02 2.50
C ALA A 120 -4.68 9.58 2.34
N THR A 121 -5.90 9.38 1.85
CA THR A 121 -6.41 8.05 1.53
C THR A 121 -7.05 8.05 0.15
N LEU A 122 -6.90 6.94 -0.56
CA LEU A 122 -7.50 6.72 -1.87
C LEU A 122 -8.23 5.39 -1.86
N GLU A 123 -9.38 5.32 -2.52
CA GLU A 123 -10.03 4.04 -2.80
C GLU A 123 -10.01 3.83 -4.31
N CYS A 124 -9.67 2.62 -4.73
CA CYS A 124 -9.36 2.33 -6.13
C CYS A 124 -10.05 1.07 -6.62
N ARG A 125 -10.22 1.01 -7.94
CA ARG A 125 -10.62 -0.20 -8.66
C ARG A 125 -9.57 -0.52 -9.70
N THR A 126 -9.07 -1.75 -9.70
CA THR A 126 -8.10 -2.19 -10.70
C THR A 126 -8.68 -2.09 -12.10
N GLU A 127 -7.96 -1.43 -12.99
CA GLU A 127 -8.26 -1.39 -14.41
C GLU A 127 -7.40 -2.34 -15.22
N GLN A 128 -6.12 -2.50 -14.80
CA GLN A 128 -5.17 -3.29 -15.57
C GLN A 128 -4.13 -3.90 -14.65
N ARG A 129 -3.76 -5.12 -14.95
CA ARG A 129 -2.65 -5.81 -14.29
C ARG A 129 -1.63 -6.16 -15.35
N VAL A 130 -0.36 -5.77 -15.15
CA VAL A 130 0.71 -5.96 -16.12
C VAL A 130 1.81 -6.79 -15.49
N PRO A 131 2.05 -8.02 -15.96
CA PRO A 131 3.20 -8.79 -15.49
C PRO A 131 4.51 -8.07 -15.81
N ALA A 132 5.41 -8.00 -14.83
CA ALA A 132 6.69 -7.31 -14.99
C ALA A 132 7.74 -8.00 -14.12
N GLY A 133 8.45 -8.99 -14.70
CA GLY A 133 9.46 -9.75 -13.97
C GLY A 133 8.84 -10.54 -12.81
N ASP A 134 9.37 -10.35 -11.61
CA ASP A 134 8.88 -11.00 -10.39
C ASP A 134 7.80 -10.17 -9.67
N HIS A 135 7.26 -9.15 -10.34
CA HIS A 135 6.20 -8.28 -9.85
C HIS A 135 5.05 -8.20 -10.84
N THR A 136 3.93 -7.69 -10.38
CA THR A 136 2.79 -7.30 -11.21
C THR A 136 2.51 -5.83 -10.96
N LEU A 137 2.39 -5.05 -12.02
CA LEU A 137 1.99 -3.65 -11.93
C LEU A 137 0.47 -3.58 -11.91
N VAL A 138 -0.09 -3.05 -10.84
CA VAL A 138 -1.53 -2.92 -10.69
C VAL A 138 -1.91 -1.47 -10.91
N ILE A 139 -2.63 -1.21 -11.98
CA ILE A 139 -3.10 0.13 -12.32
C ILE A 139 -4.53 0.25 -11.86
N GLY A 140 -4.81 1.21 -11.00
CA GLY A 140 -6.13 1.41 -10.43
C GLY A 140 -6.72 2.76 -10.78
N ARG A 141 -8.01 2.77 -11.04
CA ARG A 141 -8.77 4.01 -11.14
C ARG A 141 -9.13 4.47 -9.74
N VAL A 142 -8.87 5.73 -9.45
CA VAL A 142 -9.20 6.32 -8.16
C VAL A 142 -10.69 6.63 -8.11
N LEU A 143 -11.39 6.01 -7.17
CA LEU A 143 -12.84 6.20 -6.97
C LEU A 143 -13.10 7.34 -5.99
N THR A 144 -12.30 7.41 -4.92
CA THR A 144 -12.37 8.48 -3.91
C THR A 144 -10.97 8.88 -3.51
N ALA A 145 -10.81 10.14 -3.12
CA ALA A 145 -9.55 10.66 -2.62
C ALA A 145 -9.85 11.66 -1.51
N SER A 146 -9.13 11.53 -0.38
CA SER A 146 -9.29 12.42 0.75
C SER A 146 -7.93 12.84 1.27
N THR A 147 -7.77 14.15 1.50
CA THR A 147 -6.64 14.69 2.24
C THR A 147 -7.06 14.87 3.69
N LEU A 148 -6.26 14.38 4.60
CA LEU A 148 -6.58 14.49 6.01
C LEU A 148 -5.95 15.77 6.57
N SER A 149 -6.67 16.44 7.46
CA SER A 149 -6.23 17.70 8.05
C SER A 149 -5.14 17.42 9.08
N THR A 150 -3.89 17.48 8.65
CA THR A 150 -2.73 17.31 9.52
C THR A 150 -1.54 18.10 9.00
N ASP A 151 -0.73 18.59 9.92
CA ASP A 151 0.54 19.25 9.61
C ASP A 151 1.71 18.27 9.62
N ALA A 152 1.44 16.97 9.81
CA ALA A 152 2.48 15.96 9.86
C ALA A 152 3.18 15.82 8.52
N GLY A 153 4.48 15.55 8.56
CA GLY A 153 5.27 15.27 7.37
C GLY A 153 5.12 13.82 6.90
N PRO A 154 5.60 13.53 5.70
CA PRO A 154 5.48 12.19 5.13
C PRO A 154 6.49 11.23 5.71
N LEU A 155 6.10 9.94 5.76
CA LEU A 155 7.05 8.87 6.00
C LEU A 155 7.76 8.59 4.68
N THR A 156 9.10 8.56 4.72
CA THR A 156 9.92 8.31 3.54
C THR A 156 10.81 7.08 3.76
N TYR A 157 11.23 6.48 2.67
CA TYR A 157 12.13 5.33 2.69
C TYR A 157 13.34 5.65 1.81
N PHE A 158 14.54 5.58 2.39
CA PHE A 158 15.77 5.93 1.72
C PHE A 158 16.93 5.13 2.33
N ARG A 159 17.72 4.51 1.46
CA ARG A 159 18.87 3.67 1.85
C ARG A 159 18.48 2.58 2.87
N GLY A 160 17.33 1.95 2.64
CA GLY A 160 16.87 0.84 3.45
C GLY A 160 16.31 1.21 4.81
N LYS A 161 16.05 2.48 5.07
CA LYS A 161 15.53 2.95 6.36
C LYS A 161 14.37 3.90 6.20
N TYR A 162 13.44 3.83 7.16
CA TYR A 162 12.37 4.82 7.24
C TYR A 162 12.93 6.14 7.75
N ARG A 163 12.52 7.22 7.11
CA ARG A 163 12.99 8.56 7.42
C ARG A 163 11.85 9.57 7.37
N HIS A 164 12.14 10.79 7.75
CA HIS A 164 11.24 11.92 7.63
C HIS A 164 11.97 13.06 6.92
N LEU A 165 11.22 14.03 6.41
CA LEU A 165 11.80 15.22 5.79
C LEU A 165 12.25 16.20 6.87
N GLY A 166 13.38 16.80 6.66
CA GLY A 166 13.98 17.74 7.59
C GLY A 166 15.00 17.13 8.52
#